data_c23a92f3ba8b9d898e94b348a445e81f
#
_entry.id   c23a92f3ba8b9d898e94b348a445e81f
#
_cell.length_a   1.000
_cell.length_b   1.000
_cell.length_c   1.000
_cell.angle_alpha   90.00
_cell.angle_beta   90.00
_cell.angle_gamma   90.00
#
_symmetry.space_group_name_H-M   'P 1'
#
loop_
_entity.id
_entity.type
_entity.pdbx_description
1 polymer ?
#
loop_
_entity_poly.entity_id
_entity_poly.type
_entity_poly.pdbx_seq_one_letter_code
_entity_poly.pdbx_strand_id
1 'polypeptide(L)'
;MEKQEQSHHSSPTFGALSKIEMPSILFFLGILMTVAALESLGLVFTFGNDVQKTIPIDLFVILLGAGSAVIDNVPLVAASMGMFPDLAMDNETWHFIAYAAGTGGSMLIIGSAAGVVAMGMEKISFFWYLKKIGWLALIGYLTGAGAFLLAQQYFF
;
A
#
# COMPACT_ATOMS: atom_id res chain seq x y z
N MET A 1 48.38 26.08 -26.22
CA MET A 1 46.90 26.11 -26.14
C MET A 1 46.47 24.86 -25.43
N GLU A 2 46.34 24.99 -24.13
CA GLU A 2 46.02 23.91 -23.19
C GLU A 2 44.50 23.80 -23.11
N LYS A 3 43.94 22.72 -23.64
CA LYS A 3 42.53 22.39 -23.41
C LYS A 3 42.39 21.90 -21.98
N GLN A 4 41.88 22.76 -21.12
CA GLN A 4 41.33 22.33 -19.83
C GLN A 4 40.08 21.48 -20.07
N GLU A 5 40.23 20.16 -20.02
CA GLU A 5 39.14 19.24 -19.80
C GLU A 5 38.60 19.48 -18.40
N GLN A 6 37.52 20.25 -18.27
CA GLN A 6 36.72 20.29 -17.08
C GLN A 6 36.08 18.92 -16.94
N SER A 7 36.72 18.06 -16.16
CA SER A 7 36.10 16.87 -15.60
C SER A 7 34.99 17.32 -14.65
N HIS A 8 33.77 17.38 -15.16
CA HIS A 8 32.58 17.44 -14.31
C HIS A 8 32.56 16.16 -13.47
N HIS A 9 33.20 16.21 -12.30
CA HIS A 9 32.88 15.28 -11.23
C HIS A 9 31.40 15.45 -10.91
N SER A 10 30.55 14.69 -11.55
CA SER A 10 29.16 14.58 -11.16
C SER A 10 29.15 14.11 -9.70
N SER A 11 28.73 14.98 -8.79
CA SER A 11 28.68 14.61 -7.37
C SER A 11 27.86 13.32 -7.24
N PRO A 12 28.18 12.43 -6.30
CA PRO A 12 27.42 11.21 -6.05
C PRO A 12 25.91 11.47 -5.92
N THR A 13 25.56 12.64 -5.41
CA THR A 13 24.18 13.14 -5.29
C THR A 13 23.50 13.33 -6.65
N PHE A 14 24.19 13.90 -7.65
CA PHE A 14 23.65 14.05 -9.01
C PHE A 14 23.43 12.70 -9.67
N GLY A 15 24.36 11.77 -9.48
CA GLY A 15 24.23 10.40 -9.98
C GLY A 15 23.07 9.64 -9.32
N ALA A 16 22.78 9.89 -8.05
CA ALA A 16 21.62 9.33 -7.37
C ALA A 16 20.31 9.96 -7.85
N LEU A 17 20.26 11.29 -7.97
CA LEU A 17 19.08 12.03 -8.42
C LEU A 17 18.70 11.69 -9.87
N SER A 18 19.66 11.44 -10.74
CA SER A 18 19.38 11.05 -12.14
C SER A 18 18.75 9.66 -12.30
N LYS A 19 18.80 8.82 -11.24
CA LYS A 19 18.16 7.49 -11.20
C LYS A 19 16.74 7.53 -10.67
N ILE A 20 16.28 8.67 -10.17
CA ILE A 20 14.92 8.82 -9.67
C ILE A 20 13.95 8.85 -10.86
N GLU A 21 12.97 7.95 -10.82
CA GLU A 21 11.90 7.90 -11.82
C GLU A 21 10.84 8.97 -11.51
N MET A 22 10.98 10.14 -12.11
CA MET A 22 10.05 11.25 -11.95
C MET A 22 8.57 10.86 -12.21
N PRO A 23 8.24 10.04 -13.22
CA PRO A 23 6.86 9.58 -13.42
C PRO A 23 6.27 8.86 -12.21
N SER A 24 7.02 8.01 -11.53
CA SER A 24 6.57 7.31 -10.31
C SER A 24 6.28 8.29 -9.17
N ILE A 25 7.15 9.28 -8.97
CA ILE A 25 6.94 10.32 -7.95
C ILE A 25 5.67 11.11 -8.22
N LEU A 26 5.46 11.56 -9.45
CA LEU A 26 4.27 12.33 -9.84
C LEU A 26 2.99 11.49 -9.73
N PHE A 27 3.08 10.20 -10.05
CA PHE A 27 1.97 9.26 -9.87
C PHE A 27 1.55 9.15 -8.41
N PHE A 28 2.49 8.88 -7.50
CA PHE A 28 2.20 8.81 -6.06
C PHE A 28 1.71 10.15 -5.50
N LEU A 29 2.32 11.25 -5.91
CA LEU A 29 1.87 12.59 -5.52
C LEU A 29 0.42 12.82 -5.94
N GLY A 30 0.06 12.49 -7.18
CA GLY A 30 -1.30 12.63 -7.69
C GLY A 30 -2.33 11.81 -6.88
N ILE A 31 -1.98 10.57 -6.53
CA ILE A 31 -2.83 9.71 -5.70
C ILE A 31 -3.01 10.31 -4.31
N LEU A 32 -1.91 10.69 -3.63
CA LEU A 32 -1.98 11.27 -2.28
C LEU A 32 -2.75 12.58 -2.26
N MET A 33 -2.59 13.43 -3.28
CA MET A 33 -3.39 14.66 -3.42
C MET A 33 -4.88 14.35 -3.61
N THR A 34 -5.22 13.31 -4.35
CA THR A 34 -6.61 12.88 -4.53
C THR A 34 -7.22 12.40 -3.20
N VAL A 35 -6.49 11.57 -2.44
CA VAL A 35 -6.93 11.13 -1.11
C VAL A 35 -7.10 12.33 -0.17
N ALA A 36 -6.14 13.25 -0.12
CA ALA A 36 -6.22 14.46 0.69
C ALA A 36 -7.42 15.36 0.30
N ALA A 37 -7.75 15.45 -0.99
CA ALA A 37 -8.93 16.18 -1.45
C ALA A 37 -10.23 15.50 -0.96
N LEU A 38 -10.34 14.20 -1.06
CA LEU A 38 -11.50 13.45 -0.54
C LEU A 38 -11.63 13.56 0.98
N GLU A 39 -10.51 13.57 1.69
CA GLU A 39 -10.46 13.78 3.13
C GLU A 39 -10.93 15.18 3.51
N SER A 40 -10.44 16.22 2.80
CA SER A 40 -10.84 17.61 3.05
C SER A 40 -12.33 17.87 2.80
N LEU A 41 -12.97 17.08 1.93
CA LEU A 41 -14.40 17.09 1.70
C LEU A 41 -15.20 16.28 2.74
N GLY A 42 -14.54 15.63 3.68
CA GLY A 42 -15.16 14.76 4.68
C GLY A 42 -15.71 13.44 4.14
N LEU A 43 -15.48 13.12 2.86
CA LEU A 43 -16.03 11.92 2.23
C LEU A 43 -15.43 10.65 2.81
N VAL A 44 -14.13 10.67 3.07
CA VAL A 44 -13.40 9.53 3.65
C VAL A 44 -13.90 9.24 5.06
N PHE A 45 -14.07 10.26 5.90
CA PHE A 45 -14.61 10.16 7.25
C PHE A 45 -16.05 9.64 7.24
N THR A 46 -16.92 10.21 6.40
CA THR A 46 -18.32 9.81 6.29
C THR A 46 -18.41 8.33 5.89
N PHE A 47 -17.63 7.92 4.90
CA PHE A 47 -17.57 6.52 4.48
C PHE A 47 -17.11 5.60 5.62
N GLY A 48 -16.03 5.95 6.32
CA GLY A 48 -15.52 5.18 7.46
C GLY A 48 -16.57 5.02 8.58
N ASN A 49 -17.28 6.10 8.92
CA ASN A 49 -18.31 6.09 9.92
C ASN A 49 -19.52 5.22 9.53
N ASP A 50 -19.95 5.27 8.26
CA ASP A 50 -21.07 4.46 7.78
C ASP A 50 -20.69 2.97 7.72
N VAL A 51 -19.45 2.66 7.36
CA VAL A 51 -18.94 1.29 7.39
C VAL A 51 -18.91 0.73 8.81
N GLN A 52 -18.40 1.49 9.79
CA GLN A 52 -18.35 1.07 11.20
C GLN A 52 -19.72 0.79 11.81
N LYS A 53 -20.77 1.43 11.33
CA LYS A 53 -22.16 1.15 11.75
C LYS A 53 -22.70 -0.16 11.18
N THR A 54 -22.14 -0.62 10.07
CA THR A 54 -22.66 -1.74 9.29
C THR A 54 -21.91 -3.03 9.53
N ILE A 55 -20.58 -2.96 9.68
CA ILE A 55 -19.72 -4.14 9.86
C ILE A 55 -18.69 -3.90 10.96
N PRO A 56 -18.24 -4.98 11.64
CA PRO A 56 -17.14 -4.88 12.61
C PRO A 56 -15.88 -4.34 11.97
N ILE A 57 -15.09 -3.56 12.73
CA ILE A 57 -13.87 -2.93 12.24
C ILE A 57 -12.85 -3.95 11.72
N ASP A 58 -12.71 -5.10 12.36
CA ASP A 58 -11.80 -6.16 11.96
C ASP A 58 -12.15 -6.71 10.57
N LEU A 59 -13.45 -6.95 10.33
CA LEU A 59 -13.92 -7.40 9.03
C LEU A 59 -13.67 -6.32 7.96
N PHE A 60 -13.87 -5.05 8.31
CA PHE A 60 -13.57 -3.94 7.40
C PHE A 60 -12.09 -3.92 7.04
N VAL A 61 -11.18 -4.07 8.01
CA VAL A 61 -9.73 -4.09 7.78
C VAL A 61 -9.33 -5.27 6.88
N ILE A 62 -9.92 -6.45 7.08
CA ILE A 62 -9.71 -7.60 6.20
C ILE A 62 -10.17 -7.28 4.77
N LEU A 63 -11.33 -6.68 4.60
CA LEU A 63 -11.82 -6.30 3.28
C LEU A 63 -10.97 -5.20 2.63
N LEU A 64 -10.50 -4.24 3.42
CA LEU A 64 -9.59 -3.19 2.98
C LEU A 64 -8.27 -3.80 2.47
N GLY A 65 -7.70 -4.76 3.20
CA GLY A 65 -6.51 -5.46 2.77
C GLY A 65 -6.75 -6.31 1.50
N ALA A 66 -7.93 -6.93 1.36
CA ALA A 66 -8.30 -7.58 0.10
C ALA A 66 -8.39 -6.57 -1.05
N GLY A 67 -8.87 -5.35 -0.79
CA GLY A 67 -8.87 -4.22 -1.74
C GLY A 67 -7.45 -3.80 -2.16
N SER A 68 -6.46 -3.95 -1.28
CA SER A 68 -5.05 -3.69 -1.58
C SER A 68 -4.48 -4.59 -2.69
N ALA A 69 -5.13 -5.70 -3.01
CA ALA A 69 -4.77 -6.51 -4.16
C ALA A 69 -4.95 -5.77 -5.50
N VAL A 70 -5.82 -4.78 -5.54
CA VAL A 70 -6.16 -4.01 -6.76
C VAL A 70 -5.65 -2.56 -6.67
N ILE A 71 -5.77 -1.98 -5.48
CA ILE A 71 -5.36 -0.60 -5.19
C ILE A 71 -4.07 -0.66 -4.39
N ASP A 72 -3.06 0.11 -4.78
CA ASP A 72 -1.78 0.17 -4.04
C ASP A 72 -2.02 0.44 -2.55
N ASN A 73 -1.20 -0.18 -1.71
CA ASN A 73 -1.29 -0.11 -0.26
C ASN A 73 -1.14 1.33 0.29
N VAL A 74 -0.30 2.16 -0.31
CA VAL A 74 -0.02 3.53 0.15
C VAL A 74 -1.30 4.39 0.18
N PRO A 75 -2.08 4.52 -0.91
CA PRO A 75 -3.33 5.28 -0.88
C PRO A 75 -4.39 4.67 0.05
N LEU A 76 -4.41 3.34 0.21
CA LEU A 76 -5.35 2.71 1.13
C LEU A 76 -5.05 3.02 2.59
N VAL A 77 -3.78 2.96 2.99
CA VAL A 77 -3.36 3.35 4.35
C VAL A 77 -3.63 4.82 4.59
N ALA A 78 -3.30 5.70 3.63
CA ALA A 78 -3.59 7.12 3.74
C ALA A 78 -5.08 7.40 3.92
N ALA A 79 -5.95 6.76 3.11
CA ALA A 79 -7.39 6.88 3.26
C ALA A 79 -7.89 6.36 4.61
N SER A 80 -7.31 5.26 5.12
CA SER A 80 -7.67 4.71 6.44
C SER A 80 -7.40 5.70 7.58
N MET A 81 -6.35 6.50 7.48
CA MET A 81 -6.06 7.54 8.49
C MET A 81 -7.18 8.59 8.53
N GLY A 82 -7.72 8.99 7.39
CA GLY A 82 -8.87 9.90 7.33
C GLY A 82 -10.21 9.26 7.73
N MET A 83 -10.32 7.91 7.67
CA MET A 83 -11.54 7.20 8.11
C MET A 83 -11.65 7.12 9.64
N PHE A 84 -10.52 7.06 10.34
CA PHE A 84 -10.45 6.80 11.79
C PHE A 84 -9.64 7.88 12.53
N PRO A 85 -10.01 9.16 12.44
CA PRO A 85 -9.23 10.27 13.02
C PRO A 85 -9.18 10.22 14.55
N ASP A 86 -10.15 9.56 15.20
CA ASP A 86 -10.28 9.49 16.65
C ASP A 86 -9.51 8.32 17.28
N LEU A 87 -8.92 7.43 16.46
CA LEU A 87 -8.12 6.34 16.99
C LEU A 87 -6.78 6.83 17.54
N ALA A 88 -6.41 6.35 18.72
CA ALA A 88 -5.09 6.62 19.30
C ALA A 88 -3.97 6.15 18.37
N MET A 89 -2.80 6.83 18.40
CA MET A 89 -1.68 6.55 17.49
C MET A 89 -1.11 5.14 17.63
N ASP A 90 -1.19 4.55 18.82
CA ASP A 90 -0.73 3.21 19.17
C ASP A 90 -1.85 2.18 19.23
N ASN A 91 -3.04 2.50 18.67
CA ASN A 91 -4.15 1.57 18.62
C ASN A 91 -3.82 0.36 17.73
N GLU A 92 -4.18 -0.82 18.19
CA GLU A 92 -3.94 -2.10 17.51
C GLU A 92 -4.53 -2.16 16.10
N THR A 93 -5.63 -1.43 15.86
CA THR A 93 -6.23 -1.32 14.53
C THR A 93 -5.24 -0.82 13.49
N TRP A 94 -4.29 0.07 13.85
CA TRP A 94 -3.25 0.54 12.93
C TRP A 94 -2.27 -0.55 12.55
N HIS A 95 -1.92 -1.41 13.50
CA HIS A 95 -1.08 -2.57 13.23
C HIS A 95 -1.79 -3.55 12.30
N PHE A 96 -3.11 -3.74 12.51
CA PHE A 96 -3.90 -4.61 11.65
C PHE A 96 -4.08 -4.03 10.24
N ILE A 97 -4.32 -2.73 10.10
CA ILE A 97 -4.37 -2.03 8.81
C ILE A 97 -3.04 -2.15 8.08
N ALA A 98 -1.92 -1.93 8.77
CA ALA A 98 -0.58 -2.04 8.18
C ALA A 98 -0.30 -3.48 7.68
N TYR A 99 -0.64 -4.49 8.49
CA TYR A 99 -0.57 -5.89 8.09
C TYR A 99 -1.45 -6.16 6.86
N ALA A 100 -2.73 -5.81 6.93
CA ALA A 100 -3.73 -6.12 5.92
C ALA A 100 -3.40 -5.45 4.58
N ALA A 101 -3.10 -4.15 4.59
CA ALA A 101 -2.73 -3.41 3.38
C ALA A 101 -1.40 -3.89 2.80
N GLY A 102 -0.38 -4.14 3.65
CA GLY A 102 0.94 -4.56 3.21
C GLY A 102 0.95 -5.98 2.61
N THR A 103 0.21 -6.92 3.19
CA THR A 103 0.17 -8.31 2.71
C THR A 103 -0.90 -8.56 1.66
N GLY A 104 -2.02 -7.83 1.71
CA GLY A 104 -3.12 -7.95 0.75
C GLY A 104 -2.70 -7.70 -0.69
N GLY A 105 -1.80 -6.75 -0.92
CA GLY A 105 -1.26 -6.44 -2.26
C GLY A 105 -0.56 -7.61 -2.94
N SER A 106 -0.12 -8.62 -2.20
CA SER A 106 0.52 -9.82 -2.76
C SER A 106 -0.44 -10.82 -3.39
N MET A 107 -1.75 -10.69 -3.16
CA MET A 107 -2.75 -11.60 -3.74
C MET A 107 -2.85 -11.47 -5.26
N LEU A 108 -2.67 -10.26 -5.78
CA LEU A 108 -2.54 -10.00 -7.22
C LEU A 108 -1.19 -9.34 -7.50
N ILE A 109 -0.53 -9.74 -8.58
CA ILE A 109 0.78 -9.19 -8.94
C ILE A 109 0.73 -7.69 -9.23
N ILE A 110 -0.45 -7.18 -9.60
CA ILE A 110 -0.71 -5.75 -9.87
C ILE A 110 -0.99 -4.94 -8.60
N GLY A 111 -1.19 -5.58 -7.47
CA GLY A 111 -1.52 -4.92 -6.19
C GLY A 111 -0.37 -4.17 -5.54
N SER A 112 0.81 -4.17 -6.16
CA SER A 112 1.95 -3.37 -5.71
C SER A 112 2.81 -2.93 -6.90
N ALA A 113 3.41 -1.74 -6.79
CA ALA A 113 4.34 -1.23 -7.79
C ALA A 113 5.50 -2.21 -8.03
N ALA A 114 6.04 -2.82 -6.97
CA ALA A 114 7.10 -3.82 -7.06
C ALA A 114 6.65 -5.07 -7.84
N GLY A 115 5.41 -5.53 -7.65
CA GLY A 115 4.83 -6.65 -8.38
C GLY A 115 4.71 -6.37 -9.88
N VAL A 116 4.28 -5.17 -10.25
CA VAL A 116 4.19 -4.74 -11.66
C VAL A 116 5.56 -4.71 -12.32
N VAL A 117 6.56 -4.17 -11.62
CA VAL A 117 7.96 -4.16 -12.12
C VAL A 117 8.48 -5.59 -12.29
N ALA A 118 8.32 -6.45 -11.30
CA ALA A 118 8.73 -7.86 -11.38
C ALA A 118 8.04 -8.60 -12.53
N MET A 119 6.75 -8.35 -12.74
CA MET A 119 5.99 -8.91 -13.86
C MET A 119 6.60 -8.53 -15.21
N GLY A 120 7.02 -7.28 -15.36
CA GLY A 120 7.65 -6.79 -16.59
C GLY A 120 9.04 -7.37 -16.80
N MET A 121 9.88 -7.40 -15.76
CA MET A 121 11.26 -7.89 -15.83
C MET A 121 11.33 -9.39 -16.08
N GLU A 122 10.55 -10.18 -15.35
CA GLU A 122 10.55 -11.65 -15.41
C GLU A 122 9.57 -12.21 -16.45
N LYS A 123 8.86 -11.35 -17.18
CA LYS A 123 7.83 -11.73 -18.19
C LYS A 123 6.77 -12.68 -17.62
N ILE A 124 6.41 -12.49 -16.36
CA ILE A 124 5.38 -13.28 -15.68
C ILE A 124 4.01 -12.81 -16.18
N SER A 125 3.15 -13.74 -16.61
CA SER A 125 1.78 -13.38 -16.96
C SER A 125 0.90 -13.25 -15.73
N PHE A 126 -0.03 -12.29 -15.73
CA PHE A 126 -1.00 -12.07 -14.67
C PHE A 126 -1.77 -13.34 -14.29
N PHE A 127 -2.29 -14.07 -15.29
CA PHE A 127 -3.05 -15.29 -15.06
C PHE A 127 -2.21 -16.44 -14.50
N TRP A 128 -0.93 -16.50 -14.86
CA TRP A 128 -0.01 -17.49 -14.27
C TRP A 128 0.20 -17.21 -12.78
N TYR A 129 0.46 -15.95 -12.45
CA TYR A 129 0.64 -15.53 -11.05
C TYR A 129 -0.62 -15.82 -10.22
N LEU A 130 -1.79 -15.42 -10.72
CA LEU A 130 -3.07 -15.64 -10.05
C LEU A 130 -3.32 -17.12 -9.76
N LYS A 131 -3.03 -17.99 -10.72
CA LYS A 131 -3.25 -19.44 -10.57
C LYS A 131 -2.21 -20.15 -9.72
N LYS A 132 -0.96 -19.67 -9.68
CA LYS A 132 0.14 -20.36 -9.01
C LYS A 132 0.46 -19.77 -7.65
N ILE A 133 0.39 -18.44 -7.51
CA ILE A 133 0.84 -17.71 -6.32
C ILE A 133 -0.34 -17.03 -5.63
N GLY A 134 -1.28 -16.44 -6.34
CA GLY A 134 -2.35 -15.63 -5.77
C GLY A 134 -3.19 -16.38 -4.72
N TRP A 135 -3.52 -17.64 -4.94
CA TRP A 135 -4.28 -18.44 -3.96
C TRP A 135 -3.45 -18.77 -2.71
N LEU A 136 -2.13 -19.00 -2.84
CA LEU A 136 -1.23 -19.21 -1.70
C LEU A 136 -1.13 -17.90 -0.89
N ALA A 137 -0.99 -16.77 -1.57
CA ALA A 137 -0.98 -15.45 -0.95
C ALA A 137 -2.30 -15.17 -0.21
N LEU A 138 -3.44 -15.54 -0.79
CA LEU A 138 -4.75 -15.43 -0.13
C LEU A 138 -4.83 -16.27 1.14
N ILE A 139 -4.38 -17.53 1.11
CA ILE A 139 -4.35 -18.37 2.31
C ILE A 139 -3.42 -17.77 3.36
N GLY A 140 -2.21 -17.35 2.96
CA GLY A 140 -1.27 -16.68 3.86
C GLY A 140 -1.85 -15.41 4.47
N TYR A 141 -2.54 -14.60 3.68
CA TYR A 141 -3.24 -13.41 4.14
C TYR A 141 -4.32 -13.73 5.18
N LEU A 142 -5.21 -14.67 4.90
CA LEU A 142 -6.30 -15.03 5.81
C LEU A 142 -5.80 -15.71 7.09
N THR A 143 -4.79 -16.59 6.99
CA THR A 143 -4.21 -17.23 8.18
C THR A 143 -3.46 -16.23 9.05
N GLY A 144 -2.75 -15.27 8.47
CA GLY A 144 -2.09 -14.21 9.22
C GLY A 144 -3.08 -13.24 9.86
N ALA A 145 -4.17 -12.87 9.17
CA ALA A 145 -5.26 -12.10 9.76
C ALA A 145 -5.89 -12.84 10.94
N GLY A 146 -6.17 -14.14 10.79
CA GLY A 146 -6.67 -14.97 11.88
C GLY A 146 -5.70 -15.06 13.06
N ALA A 147 -4.41 -15.22 12.79
CA ALA A 147 -3.39 -15.22 13.83
C ALA A 147 -3.29 -13.88 14.56
N PHE A 148 -3.43 -12.77 13.84
CA PHE A 148 -3.46 -11.42 14.44
C PHE A 148 -4.66 -11.27 15.39
N LEU A 149 -5.86 -11.62 14.95
CA LEU A 149 -7.08 -11.55 15.77
C LEU A 149 -7.02 -12.46 17.00
N LEU A 150 -6.43 -13.65 16.87
CA LEU A 150 -6.20 -14.54 18.01
C LEU A 150 -5.18 -13.92 18.98
N ALA A 151 -4.09 -13.37 18.49
CA ALA A 151 -3.09 -12.72 19.32
C ALA A 151 -3.69 -11.53 20.09
N GLN A 152 -4.49 -10.71 19.41
CA GLN A 152 -5.23 -9.60 20.04
C GLN A 152 -6.11 -10.08 21.19
N GLN A 153 -6.83 -11.17 21.02
CA GLN A 153 -7.70 -11.72 22.07
C GLN A 153 -6.95 -12.28 23.29
N TYR A 154 -5.69 -12.76 23.11
CA TYR A 154 -4.93 -13.40 24.19
C TYR A 154 -3.92 -12.48 24.86
N PHE A 155 -3.46 -11.43 24.21
CA PHE A 155 -2.35 -10.59 24.69
C PHE A 155 -2.79 -9.16 25.03
N PHE A 156 -3.98 -8.73 24.62
CA PHE A 156 -4.55 -7.42 24.86
C PHE A 156 -5.99 -7.53 25.39
#